data_ab8ff87225df5a85c86c6bab5c0d8f0c
#
_entry.id   ab8ff87225df5a85c86c6bab5c0d8f0c
#
_cell.length_a   1.000
_cell.length_b   1.000
_cell.length_c   1.000
_cell.angle_alpha   90.00
_cell.angle_beta   90.00
_cell.angle_gamma   90.00
#
_symmetry.space_group_name_H-M   'P 1'
#
loop_
_entity.id
_entity.type
_entity.pdbx_description
1 polymer ?
#
loop_
_entity_poly.entity_id
_entity_poly.type
_entity_poly.pdbx_seq_one_letter_code
_entity_poly.pdbx_strand_id
1 'polypeptide(L)'
;MRLKFLFLFFAASVLLGCSAAAPVAVQNTNAPTREDRPQNTIAHGPAGQSPPQGNSTNPGKWSQSGGPIDTSKFDKAIADAEKSQKAKPADAAAKSALAQAYYDRGFALTEARQYASALGDYRRTLKLEPDNTDAKQWEQQIITIYQMLKKDAPKEGEEPPPLPFKK
;
A
#
# COMPACT_ATOMS: atom_id res chain seq x y z
N MET A 1 46.43 38.54 30.92
CA MET A 1 47.22 38.95 29.77
C MET A 1 46.27 39.14 28.61
N ARG A 2 46.16 40.39 28.17
CA ARG A 2 45.31 40.82 27.03
C ARG A 2 46.09 40.54 25.75
N LEU A 3 45.41 39.99 24.73
CA LEU A 3 45.86 40.19 23.38
C LEU A 3 44.67 40.36 22.45
N LYS A 4 44.47 41.60 22.04
CA LYS A 4 43.58 42.08 20.97
C LYS A 4 44.32 41.92 19.67
N PHE A 5 43.68 41.42 18.65
CA PHE A 5 43.96 41.69 17.21
C PHE A 5 42.60 41.63 16.52
N LEU A 6 42.02 42.70 16.15
CA LEU A 6 42.17 43.74 15.14
C LEU A 6 41.93 43.23 13.70
N PHE A 7 40.76 43.59 13.21
CA PHE A 7 40.31 43.94 11.87
C PHE A 7 41.17 43.54 10.66
N LEU A 8 40.52 42.88 9.69
CA LEU A 8 40.64 43.37 8.30
C LEU A 8 39.33 43.08 7.54
N PHE A 9 38.66 44.16 7.12
CA PHE A 9 37.60 44.17 6.12
C PHE A 9 38.18 43.81 4.76
N PHE A 10 37.56 42.86 4.07
CA PHE A 10 37.69 42.80 2.62
C PHE A 10 36.28 42.67 2.04
N ALA A 11 35.80 43.82 1.55
CA ALA A 11 34.64 43.88 0.68
C ALA A 11 35.10 43.53 -0.74
N ALA A 12 34.54 42.52 -1.33
CA ALA A 12 34.55 42.33 -2.77
C ALA A 12 33.20 41.80 -3.21
N SER A 13 32.42 42.71 -3.75
CA SER A 13 31.18 42.43 -4.50
C SER A 13 31.57 41.84 -5.86
N VAL A 14 30.98 40.71 -6.25
CA VAL A 14 30.80 40.36 -7.67
C VAL A 14 29.57 39.46 -7.84
N LEU A 15 28.55 40.05 -8.43
CA LEU A 15 27.65 39.66 -9.53
C LEU A 15 27.05 38.23 -9.55
N LEU A 16 25.74 38.30 -9.52
CA LEU A 16 24.74 37.57 -10.31
C LEU A 16 25.21 36.29 -11.03
N GLY A 17 24.65 35.19 -10.58
CA GLY A 17 24.53 33.97 -11.33
C GLY A 17 23.34 33.22 -10.76
N CYS A 18 22.09 33.58 -11.15
CA CYS A 18 20.93 32.71 -10.98
C CYS A 18 21.15 31.47 -11.83
N SER A 19 21.59 30.40 -11.21
CA SER A 19 21.44 29.07 -11.75
C SER A 19 20.56 28.31 -10.78
N ALA A 20 19.28 28.36 -11.04
CA ALA A 20 18.31 27.49 -10.40
C ALA A 20 18.61 26.05 -10.86
N ALA A 21 19.44 25.35 -10.09
CA ALA A 21 19.52 23.91 -10.20
C ALA A 21 18.19 23.34 -9.72
N ALA A 22 17.34 22.97 -10.66
CA ALA A 22 16.16 22.19 -10.38
C ALA A 22 16.58 20.89 -9.66
N PRO A 23 15.86 20.44 -8.62
CA PRO A 23 16.14 19.15 -8.03
C PRO A 23 15.96 18.09 -9.10
N VAL A 24 17.01 17.32 -9.35
CA VAL A 24 16.92 16.13 -10.19
C VAL A 24 16.00 15.16 -9.46
N ALA A 25 14.75 15.11 -9.89
CA ALA A 25 13.86 14.04 -9.48
C ALA A 25 14.49 12.73 -9.98
N VAL A 26 14.97 11.92 -9.06
CA VAL A 26 15.35 10.54 -9.35
C VAL A 26 14.06 9.84 -9.74
N GLN A 27 13.80 9.77 -11.03
CA GLN A 27 12.71 8.96 -11.56
C GLN A 27 13.09 7.51 -11.34
N ASN A 28 12.38 6.87 -10.42
CA ASN A 28 12.41 5.42 -10.29
C ASN A 28 11.72 4.85 -11.54
N THR A 29 12.53 4.47 -12.53
CA THR A 29 12.08 3.95 -13.82
C THR A 29 11.39 2.59 -13.76
N ASN A 30 11.23 2.01 -12.58
CA ASN A 30 10.53 0.75 -12.35
C ASN A 30 9.13 0.91 -11.71
N ALA A 31 8.68 2.13 -11.47
CA ALA A 31 7.28 2.35 -11.12
C ALA A 31 6.46 2.38 -12.40
N PRO A 32 5.40 1.57 -12.53
CA PRO A 32 4.47 1.71 -13.66
C PRO A 32 3.93 3.13 -13.65
N THR A 33 4.06 3.80 -14.79
CA THR A 33 3.55 5.16 -15.00
C THR A 33 2.07 5.18 -14.67
N ARG A 34 1.61 6.25 -14.05
CA ARG A 34 0.21 6.45 -13.61
C ARG A 34 -0.82 6.29 -14.76
N GLU A 35 -0.36 6.30 -15.99
CA GLU A 35 -1.17 6.11 -17.20
C GLU A 35 -1.49 4.65 -17.52
N ASP A 36 -0.70 3.69 -17.01
CA ASP A 36 -0.96 2.25 -17.21
C ASP A 36 -1.77 1.60 -16.07
N ARG A 37 -2.17 2.38 -15.08
CA ARG A 37 -3.11 1.91 -14.08
C ARG A 37 -4.50 1.97 -14.70
N PRO A 38 -5.21 0.84 -14.87
CA PRO A 38 -6.59 0.90 -15.33
C PRO A 38 -7.35 1.81 -14.38
N GLN A 39 -7.88 2.92 -14.91
CA GLN A 39 -8.81 3.75 -14.16
C GLN A 39 -9.93 2.82 -13.72
N ASN A 40 -10.10 2.70 -12.42
CA ASN A 40 -11.12 1.88 -11.80
C ASN A 40 -12.50 2.49 -12.10
N THR A 41 -12.92 2.37 -13.36
CA THR A 41 -14.31 2.49 -13.72
C THR A 41 -14.98 1.26 -13.16
N ILE A 42 -15.72 1.43 -12.07
CA ILE A 42 -16.70 0.44 -11.64
C ILE A 42 -17.65 0.29 -12.83
N ALA A 43 -17.37 -0.69 -13.69
CA ALA A 43 -18.28 -1.07 -14.74
C ALA A 43 -19.49 -1.67 -14.03
N HIS A 44 -20.55 -0.86 -13.91
CA HIS A 44 -21.87 -1.39 -13.68
C HIS A 44 -22.22 -2.24 -14.90
N GLY A 45 -21.92 -3.53 -14.82
CA GLY A 45 -22.44 -4.50 -15.79
C GLY A 45 -23.97 -4.44 -15.79
N PRO A 46 -24.62 -4.84 -16.89
CA PRO A 46 -26.06 -4.76 -17.02
C PRO A 46 -26.74 -5.50 -15.86
N ALA A 47 -27.74 -4.86 -15.28
CA ALA A 47 -28.55 -5.41 -14.20
C ALA A 47 -29.13 -6.76 -14.63
N GLY A 48 -28.70 -7.86 -14.00
CA GLY A 48 -29.26 -9.17 -14.29
C GLY A 48 -28.39 -10.38 -13.99
N GLN A 49 -27.09 -10.22 -13.75
CA GLN A 49 -26.28 -11.35 -13.33
C GLN A 49 -25.90 -11.20 -11.87
N SER A 50 -26.56 -11.96 -11.00
CA SER A 50 -26.07 -12.20 -9.64
C SER A 50 -24.63 -12.70 -9.76
N PRO A 51 -23.66 -12.11 -9.03
CA PRO A 51 -22.30 -12.63 -9.04
C PRO A 51 -22.33 -14.11 -8.65
N PRO A 52 -21.47 -14.96 -9.23
CA PRO A 52 -21.40 -16.35 -8.81
C PRO A 52 -21.17 -16.38 -7.30
N GLN A 53 -22.10 -16.97 -6.56
CA GLN A 53 -21.93 -17.23 -5.14
C GLN A 53 -20.77 -18.22 -5.02
N GLY A 54 -19.59 -17.70 -4.74
CA GLY A 54 -18.45 -18.50 -4.40
C GLY A 54 -18.83 -19.38 -3.21
N ASN A 55 -18.83 -20.68 -3.42
CA ASN A 55 -19.11 -21.67 -2.40
C ASN A 55 -18.00 -21.59 -1.34
N SER A 56 -18.18 -20.67 -0.39
CA SER A 56 -17.27 -20.52 0.75
C SER A 56 -17.44 -21.73 1.65
N THR A 57 -16.56 -22.70 1.50
CA THR A 57 -16.54 -23.94 2.30
C THR A 57 -16.10 -23.71 3.75
N ASN A 58 -15.94 -22.48 4.17
CA ASN A 58 -15.66 -22.14 5.56
C ASN A 58 -16.40 -20.84 5.93
N PRO A 59 -17.59 -20.91 6.55
CA PRO A 59 -18.28 -19.72 7.02
C PRO A 59 -17.59 -19.17 8.26
N GLY A 60 -16.42 -18.56 8.06
CA GLY A 60 -15.82 -17.72 9.09
C GLY A 60 -16.77 -16.57 9.45
N LYS A 61 -16.57 -15.95 10.61
CA LYS A 61 -17.35 -14.79 11.09
C LYS A 61 -17.54 -13.73 9.98
N TRP A 62 -16.57 -13.63 9.07
CA TRP A 62 -16.53 -12.70 7.96
C TRP A 62 -16.68 -13.44 6.63
N SER A 63 -17.88 -13.45 6.06
CA SER A 63 -18.11 -14.01 4.74
C SER A 63 -17.46 -13.12 3.68
N GLN A 64 -16.68 -13.73 2.80
CA GLN A 64 -16.09 -13.07 1.66
C GLN A 64 -16.95 -13.36 0.43
N SER A 65 -17.29 -12.32 -0.33
CA SER A 65 -18.21 -12.45 -1.49
C SER A 65 -17.51 -12.95 -2.74
N GLY A 66 -16.18 -13.03 -2.72
CA GLY A 66 -15.35 -13.44 -3.84
C GLY A 66 -14.93 -14.91 -3.80
N GLY A 67 -14.29 -15.35 -4.88
CA GLY A 67 -13.68 -16.67 -4.99
C GLY A 67 -12.21 -16.68 -4.52
N PRO A 68 -11.66 -17.87 -4.26
CA PRO A 68 -10.24 -18.02 -3.94
C PRO A 68 -9.36 -17.69 -5.15
N ILE A 69 -8.22 -17.08 -4.90
CA ILE A 69 -7.19 -16.79 -5.90
C ILE A 69 -5.85 -17.37 -5.45
N ASP A 70 -4.95 -17.63 -6.40
CA ASP A 70 -3.58 -18.05 -6.08
C ASP A 70 -2.78 -16.84 -5.53
N THR A 71 -2.60 -16.81 -4.22
CA THR A 71 -1.81 -15.77 -3.53
C THR A 71 -0.34 -16.15 -3.39
N SER A 72 0.11 -17.30 -3.86
CA SER A 72 1.46 -17.87 -3.60
C SER A 72 2.60 -16.89 -3.92
N LYS A 73 2.48 -16.12 -5.02
CA LYS A 73 3.50 -15.13 -5.40
C LYS A 73 3.60 -13.98 -4.39
N PHE A 74 2.45 -13.53 -3.88
CA PHE A 74 2.39 -12.45 -2.90
C PHE A 74 2.85 -12.94 -1.52
N ASP A 75 2.43 -14.14 -1.13
CA ASP A 75 2.84 -14.76 0.14
C ASP A 75 4.35 -14.93 0.21
N LYS A 76 4.96 -15.36 -0.92
CA LYS A 76 6.42 -15.43 -1.03
C LYS A 76 7.07 -14.05 -0.93
N ALA A 77 6.55 -13.05 -1.63
CA ALA A 77 7.07 -11.68 -1.59
C ALA A 77 7.00 -11.10 -0.16
N ILE A 78 5.89 -11.32 0.54
CA ILE A 78 5.72 -10.91 1.94
C ILE A 78 6.76 -11.61 2.82
N ALA A 79 6.90 -12.94 2.72
CA ALA A 79 7.87 -13.70 3.53
C ALA A 79 9.31 -13.23 3.30
N ASP A 80 9.70 -12.99 2.06
CA ASP A 80 11.03 -12.48 1.71
C ASP A 80 11.25 -11.06 2.26
N ALA A 81 10.25 -10.20 2.16
CA ALA A 81 10.30 -8.82 2.68
C ALA A 81 10.29 -8.80 4.22
N GLU A 82 9.50 -9.64 4.88
CA GLU A 82 9.52 -9.79 6.36
C GLU A 82 10.89 -10.23 6.86
N LYS A 83 11.51 -11.20 6.18
CA LYS A 83 12.87 -11.65 6.50
C LYS A 83 13.88 -10.50 6.37
N SER A 84 13.79 -9.72 5.32
CA SER A 84 14.67 -8.56 5.07
C SER A 84 14.47 -7.48 6.14
N GLN A 85 13.23 -7.14 6.45
CA GLN A 85 12.88 -6.14 7.44
C GLN A 85 13.29 -6.59 8.85
N LYS A 86 13.14 -7.87 9.18
CA LYS A 86 13.59 -8.45 10.46
C LYS A 86 15.12 -8.42 10.60
N ALA A 87 15.85 -8.65 9.51
CA ALA A 87 17.31 -8.57 9.50
C ALA A 87 17.83 -7.12 9.60
N LYS A 88 17.05 -6.16 9.10
CA LYS A 88 17.39 -4.73 9.06
C LYS A 88 16.22 -3.86 9.53
N PRO A 89 15.88 -3.85 10.83
CA PRO A 89 14.67 -3.20 11.33
C PRO A 89 14.63 -1.69 11.09
N ALA A 90 15.78 -1.03 11.04
CA ALA A 90 15.91 0.42 10.83
C ALA A 90 16.01 0.80 9.34
N ASP A 91 16.05 -0.16 8.43
CA ASP A 91 16.18 0.09 6.99
C ASP A 91 14.82 0.51 6.40
N ALA A 92 14.73 1.77 5.98
CA ALA A 92 13.53 2.32 5.39
C ALA A 92 13.14 1.58 4.09
N ALA A 93 14.12 1.14 3.29
CA ALA A 93 13.85 0.42 2.05
C ALA A 93 13.27 -0.98 2.34
N ALA A 94 13.77 -1.69 3.35
CA ALA A 94 13.21 -2.99 3.76
C ALA A 94 11.78 -2.83 4.30
N LYS A 95 11.51 -1.77 5.07
CA LYS A 95 10.19 -1.43 5.57
C LYS A 95 9.21 -1.13 4.44
N SER A 96 9.64 -0.33 3.46
CA SER A 96 8.82 0.03 2.30
C SER A 96 8.55 -1.18 1.39
N ALA A 97 9.53 -2.05 1.18
CA ALA A 97 9.34 -3.28 0.43
C ALA A 97 8.29 -4.20 1.07
N LEU A 98 8.27 -4.31 2.40
CA LEU A 98 7.26 -5.08 3.11
C LEU A 98 5.88 -4.43 3.01
N ALA A 99 5.79 -3.11 3.15
CA ALA A 99 4.55 -2.37 2.97
C ALA A 99 3.96 -2.59 1.57
N GLN A 100 4.80 -2.50 0.54
CA GLN A 100 4.39 -2.73 -0.84
C GLN A 100 3.92 -4.18 -1.07
N ALA A 101 4.60 -5.18 -0.50
CA ALA A 101 4.21 -6.58 -0.65
C ALA A 101 2.81 -6.86 -0.03
N TYR A 102 2.50 -6.27 1.13
CA TYR A 102 1.16 -6.33 1.70
C TYR A 102 0.15 -5.59 0.83
N TYR A 103 0.48 -4.39 0.36
CA TYR A 103 -0.40 -3.62 -0.53
C TYR A 103 -0.77 -4.40 -1.79
N ASP A 104 0.19 -5.01 -2.46
CA ASP A 104 -0.03 -5.76 -3.69
C ASP A 104 -0.95 -6.97 -3.48
N ARG A 105 -0.79 -7.69 -2.35
CA ARG A 105 -1.71 -8.78 -2.02
C ARG A 105 -3.10 -8.25 -1.68
N GLY A 106 -3.19 -7.18 -0.90
CA GLY A 106 -4.45 -6.51 -0.57
C GLY A 106 -5.21 -6.08 -1.82
N PHE A 107 -4.51 -5.53 -2.81
CA PHE A 107 -5.10 -5.13 -4.08
C PHE A 107 -5.65 -6.35 -4.86
N ALA A 108 -4.87 -7.42 -5.00
CA ALA A 108 -5.33 -8.64 -5.66
C ALA A 108 -6.54 -9.28 -4.95
N LEU A 109 -6.57 -9.23 -3.62
CA LEU A 109 -7.70 -9.71 -2.82
C LEU A 109 -8.94 -8.82 -3.02
N THR A 110 -8.76 -7.51 -3.17
CA THR A 110 -9.85 -6.57 -3.47
C THR A 110 -10.47 -6.87 -4.83
N GLU A 111 -9.65 -7.08 -5.85
CA GLU A 111 -10.07 -7.50 -7.18
C GLU A 111 -10.87 -8.81 -7.14
N ALA A 112 -10.44 -9.74 -6.30
CA ALA A 112 -11.12 -11.01 -6.04
C ALA A 112 -12.33 -10.88 -5.09
N ARG A 113 -12.71 -9.68 -4.66
CA ARG A 113 -13.80 -9.39 -3.70
C ARG A 113 -13.63 -10.08 -2.34
N GLN A 114 -12.41 -10.38 -1.96
CA GLN A 114 -12.07 -10.87 -0.64
C GLN A 114 -11.80 -9.70 0.32
N TYR A 115 -12.78 -8.82 0.47
CA TYR A 115 -12.65 -7.53 1.15
C TYR A 115 -12.19 -7.65 2.61
N ALA A 116 -12.65 -8.66 3.33
CA ALA A 116 -12.24 -8.85 4.72
C ALA A 116 -10.74 -9.14 4.85
N SER A 117 -10.19 -9.97 3.97
CA SER A 117 -8.75 -10.28 3.95
C SER A 117 -7.92 -9.12 3.42
N ALA A 118 -8.41 -8.45 2.37
CA ALA A 118 -7.78 -7.26 1.80
C ALA A 118 -7.62 -6.15 2.84
N LEU A 119 -8.64 -5.92 3.66
CA LEU A 119 -8.62 -4.92 4.73
C LEU A 119 -7.45 -5.15 5.70
N GLY A 120 -7.17 -6.42 6.04
CA GLY A 120 -6.04 -6.76 6.89
C GLY A 120 -4.69 -6.39 6.26
N ASP A 121 -4.54 -6.58 4.97
CA ASP A 121 -3.30 -6.26 4.27
C ASP A 121 -3.10 -4.74 4.12
N TYR A 122 -4.14 -3.97 3.82
CA TYR A 122 -4.04 -2.51 3.81
C TYR A 122 -3.70 -1.94 5.19
N ARG A 123 -4.25 -2.48 6.26
CA ARG A 123 -3.90 -2.10 7.63
C ARG A 123 -2.44 -2.42 7.97
N ARG A 124 -1.91 -3.56 7.51
CA ARG A 124 -0.49 -3.89 7.65
C ARG A 124 0.40 -2.92 6.87
N THR A 125 -0.02 -2.56 5.65
CA THR A 125 0.64 -1.50 4.88
C THR A 125 0.69 -0.20 5.66
N LEU A 126 -0.42 0.24 6.22
CA LEU A 126 -0.53 1.50 6.97
C LEU A 126 0.25 1.50 8.30
N LYS A 127 0.44 0.35 8.95
CA LYS A 127 1.33 0.23 10.10
C LYS A 127 2.79 0.47 9.72
N LEU A 128 3.18 0.07 8.53
CA LEU A 128 4.53 0.26 8.02
C LEU A 128 4.70 1.65 7.42
N GLU A 129 3.73 2.12 6.65
CA GLU A 129 3.70 3.41 5.96
C GLU A 129 2.40 4.16 6.27
N PRO A 130 2.33 4.89 7.39
CA PRO A 130 1.11 5.60 7.78
C PRO A 130 0.63 6.64 6.78
N ASP A 131 1.54 7.13 5.92
CA ASP A 131 1.22 8.14 4.90
C ASP A 131 0.90 7.55 3.52
N ASN A 132 0.78 6.23 3.41
CA ASN A 132 0.39 5.57 2.17
C ASN A 132 -1.07 5.91 1.82
N THR A 133 -1.23 6.85 0.89
CA THR A 133 -2.54 7.38 0.50
C THR A 133 -3.43 6.36 -0.18
N ASP A 134 -2.84 5.47 -0.98
CA ASP A 134 -3.57 4.44 -1.71
C ASP A 134 -4.13 3.39 -0.74
N ALA A 135 -3.35 2.97 0.24
CA ALA A 135 -3.82 2.03 1.26
C ALA A 135 -4.92 2.64 2.15
N LYS A 136 -4.81 3.93 2.52
CA LYS A 136 -5.88 4.66 3.24
C LYS A 136 -7.17 4.70 2.43
N GLN A 137 -7.07 4.98 1.14
CA GLN A 137 -8.22 5.06 0.27
C GLN A 137 -8.92 3.70 0.16
N TRP A 138 -8.18 2.63 -0.03
CA TRP A 138 -8.74 1.29 -0.11
C TRP A 138 -9.35 0.82 1.21
N GLU A 139 -8.67 1.06 2.35
CA GLU A 139 -9.23 0.77 3.67
C GLU A 139 -10.59 1.45 3.84
N GLN A 140 -10.66 2.77 3.57
CA GLN A 140 -11.89 3.54 3.71
C GLN A 140 -12.98 3.05 2.75
N GLN A 141 -12.62 2.71 1.51
CA GLN A 141 -13.56 2.20 0.53
C GLN A 141 -14.17 0.86 0.96
N ILE A 142 -13.36 -0.05 1.47
CA ILE A 142 -13.83 -1.34 1.99
C ILE A 142 -14.77 -1.14 3.18
N ILE A 143 -14.40 -0.27 4.12
CA ILE A 143 -15.26 0.06 5.28
C ILE A 143 -16.61 0.62 4.80
N THR A 144 -16.57 1.51 3.80
CA THR A 144 -17.80 2.07 3.19
C THR A 144 -18.66 0.97 2.54
N ILE A 145 -18.07 -0.01 1.86
CA ILE A 145 -18.81 -1.16 1.31
C ILE A 145 -19.55 -1.91 2.44
N TYR A 146 -18.89 -2.18 3.56
CA TYR A 146 -19.52 -2.84 4.70
C TYR A 146 -20.68 -2.02 5.26
N GLN A 147 -20.51 -0.70 5.40
CA GLN A 147 -21.57 0.23 5.85
C GLN A 147 -22.78 0.21 4.91
N MET A 148 -22.56 0.26 3.59
CA MET A 148 -23.62 0.17 2.60
C MET A 148 -24.39 -1.17 2.68
N LEU A 149 -23.69 -2.24 3.01
CA LEU A 149 -24.29 -3.55 3.23
C LEU A 149 -24.95 -3.71 4.62
N LYS A 150 -24.92 -2.66 5.46
CA LYS A 150 -25.39 -2.69 6.85
C LYS A 150 -24.75 -3.81 7.66
N LYS A 151 -23.46 -4.03 7.44
CA LYS A 151 -22.64 -5.02 8.14
C LYS A 151 -21.45 -4.34 8.81
N ASP A 152 -20.98 -4.92 9.90
CA ASP A 152 -19.73 -4.49 10.51
C ASP A 152 -18.55 -5.00 9.70
N ALA A 153 -17.54 -4.14 9.50
CA ALA A 153 -16.27 -4.57 8.96
C ALA A 153 -15.44 -5.28 10.05
N PRO A 154 -14.53 -6.20 9.69
CA PRO A 154 -13.60 -6.76 10.65
C PRO A 154 -12.86 -5.67 11.41
N LYS A 155 -12.74 -5.83 12.73
CA LYS A 155 -11.84 -4.99 13.52
C LYS A 155 -10.40 -5.37 13.24
N GLU A 156 -9.48 -4.50 13.60
CA GLU A 156 -8.06 -4.78 13.46
C GLU A 156 -7.68 -6.05 14.23
N GLY A 157 -7.05 -7.00 13.54
CA GLY A 157 -6.71 -8.32 14.06
C GLY A 157 -7.80 -9.39 13.95
N GLU A 158 -9.01 -9.02 13.49
CA GLU A 158 -10.09 -9.99 13.24
C GLU A 158 -10.19 -10.39 11.76
N GLU A 159 -9.35 -9.79 10.91
CA GLU A 159 -9.41 -10.05 9.48
C GLU A 159 -9.02 -11.50 9.17
N PRO A 160 -9.84 -12.20 8.37
CA PRO A 160 -9.55 -13.58 8.01
C PRO A 160 -8.35 -13.65 7.04
N PRO A 161 -7.66 -14.78 6.98
CA PRO A 161 -6.69 -15.03 5.91
C PRO A 161 -7.39 -15.06 4.55
N PRO A 162 -6.64 -14.95 3.44
CA PRO A 162 -7.17 -15.21 2.10
C PRO A 162 -7.87 -16.54 1.99
N LEU A 163 -8.89 -16.64 1.13
CA LEU A 163 -9.58 -17.90 0.89
C LEU A 163 -8.60 -18.95 0.34
N PRO A 164 -8.66 -20.20 0.84
CA PRO A 164 -7.73 -21.25 0.43
C PRO A 164 -7.91 -21.58 -1.04
N PHE A 165 -6.84 -21.43 -1.82
CA PHE A 165 -6.80 -21.79 -3.22
C PHE A 165 -6.32 -23.24 -3.35
N LYS A 166 -7.11 -24.08 -4.02
CA LYS A 166 -6.76 -25.46 -4.36
C LYS A 166 -6.36 -25.51 -5.83
N LYS A 167 -5.15 -25.95 -6.07
CA LYS A 167 -4.68 -26.28 -7.43
C LYS A 167 -5.30 -27.59 -7.91
#